data_e5560a38cc12b7a61a5026e2a2682ab2
#
_entry.id   e5560a38cc12b7a61a5026e2a2682ab2
#
_cell.length_a   1.000
_cell.length_b   1.000
_cell.length_c   1.000
_cell.angle_alpha   90.00
_cell.angle_beta   90.00
_cell.angle_gamma   90.00
#
_symmetry.space_group_name_H-M   'P 1'
#
loop_
_entity.id
_entity.type
_entity.pdbx_description
1 polymer ?
#
loop_
_entity_poly.entity_id
_entity_poly.type
_entity_poly.pdbx_seq_one_letter_code
_entity_poly.pdbx_strand_id
1 'polypeptide(L)'
;MLDLNPSVGKLTKTYFTLSDGVKIHYMRLGSKGTHAVFIHGFTGNAYGNWYANGIMDALAVNHQVTALDCRNHGRSDKPEPGGSGKASDVIELMDHLKIDKAHIHGYSMGGGITAQLLAAHPERFITAGFGGSGIREVDPKWIEKIPPDKTDTDSMETTASRNLRINAAMDRGLNREEAEKEADAPRPARNRPAQSSLKIDLTQVKIPVLAINGEFDSPYAKTFRLWRELNDFTNVILPGKSHLTAIAPAYMPKEYIKSLVRFINGNDA
;
A
#
# COMPACT_ATOMS: atom_id res chain seq x y z
N MET A 1 9.56 -18.98 -11.68
CA MET A 1 8.10 -19.13 -11.57
C MET A 1 7.83 -19.52 -10.14
N LEU A 2 7.07 -18.70 -9.40
CA LEU A 2 6.53 -19.16 -8.12
C LEU A 2 5.49 -20.23 -8.46
N ASP A 3 5.62 -21.42 -7.89
CA ASP A 3 4.63 -22.48 -8.02
C ASP A 3 3.30 -21.91 -7.49
N LEU A 4 2.36 -21.66 -8.41
CA LEU A 4 1.02 -21.19 -8.05
C LEU A 4 0.39 -22.28 -7.18
N ASN A 5 0.13 -21.94 -5.94
CA ASN A 5 -0.60 -22.83 -5.04
C ASN A 5 -2.01 -23.04 -5.63
N PRO A 6 -2.35 -24.23 -6.16
CA PRO A 6 -3.63 -24.46 -6.82
C PRO A 6 -4.86 -24.25 -5.92
N SER A 7 -4.64 -24.11 -4.61
CA SER A 7 -5.70 -23.91 -3.61
C SER A 7 -6.23 -22.46 -3.55
N VAL A 8 -5.55 -21.47 -4.14
CA VAL A 8 -5.97 -20.05 -4.03
C VAL A 8 -6.82 -19.56 -5.20
N GLY A 9 -7.03 -20.37 -6.22
CA GLY A 9 -7.80 -20.00 -7.41
C GLY A 9 -7.01 -19.19 -8.43
N LYS A 10 -7.70 -18.67 -9.44
CA LYS A 10 -7.10 -17.91 -10.54
C LYS A 10 -7.16 -16.41 -10.24
N LEU A 11 -6.05 -15.71 -10.47
CA LEU A 11 -6.02 -14.24 -10.46
C LEU A 11 -7.01 -13.70 -11.49
N THR A 12 -7.94 -12.85 -11.05
CA THR A 12 -8.84 -12.09 -11.93
C THR A 12 -8.39 -10.64 -12.02
N LYS A 13 -8.52 -10.05 -13.20
CA LYS A 13 -8.24 -8.64 -13.49
C LYS A 13 -9.46 -8.06 -14.19
N THR A 14 -10.02 -6.97 -13.69
CA THR A 14 -11.22 -6.37 -14.23
C THR A 14 -11.29 -4.88 -13.90
N TYR A 15 -12.39 -4.24 -14.30
CA TYR A 15 -12.62 -2.81 -14.10
C TYR A 15 -13.95 -2.58 -13.39
N PHE A 16 -14.00 -1.49 -12.66
CA PHE A 16 -15.19 -0.91 -12.08
C PHE A 16 -15.25 0.58 -12.44
N THR A 17 -16.43 1.09 -12.78
CA THR A 17 -16.64 2.51 -13.07
C THR A 17 -17.18 3.20 -11.83
N LEU A 18 -16.43 4.18 -11.35
CA LEU A 18 -16.80 5.03 -10.22
C LEU A 18 -18.00 5.93 -10.57
N SER A 19 -18.63 6.50 -9.56
CA SER A 19 -19.76 7.42 -9.72
C SER A 19 -19.43 8.69 -10.54
N ASP A 20 -18.15 9.10 -10.57
CA ASP A 20 -17.63 10.19 -11.40
C ASP A 20 -17.22 9.77 -12.83
N GLY A 21 -17.48 8.52 -13.22
CA GLY A 21 -17.20 7.97 -14.55
C GLY A 21 -15.78 7.42 -14.73
N VAL A 22 -14.90 7.57 -13.76
CA VAL A 22 -13.52 7.05 -13.83
C VAL A 22 -13.51 5.53 -13.71
N LYS A 23 -12.82 4.83 -14.62
CA LYS A 23 -12.65 3.37 -14.56
C LYS A 23 -11.44 3.03 -13.72
N ILE A 24 -11.66 2.24 -12.69
CA ILE A 24 -10.63 1.69 -11.79
C ILE A 24 -10.38 0.24 -12.16
N HIS A 25 -9.13 -0.08 -12.49
CA HIS A 25 -8.66 -1.45 -12.63
C HIS A 25 -8.38 -2.05 -11.26
N TYR A 26 -8.79 -3.29 -11.05
CA TYR A 26 -8.46 -4.04 -9.85
C TYR A 26 -8.23 -5.52 -10.13
N MET A 27 -7.52 -6.16 -9.21
CA MET A 27 -7.21 -7.58 -9.23
C MET A 27 -7.80 -8.25 -8.01
N ARG A 28 -8.23 -9.50 -8.15
CA ARG A 28 -8.69 -10.33 -7.04
C ARG A 28 -8.07 -11.71 -7.08
N LEU A 29 -7.79 -12.24 -5.88
CA LEU A 29 -7.26 -13.59 -5.67
C LEU A 29 -7.81 -14.13 -4.33
N GLY A 30 -8.06 -15.44 -4.26
CA GLY A 30 -8.69 -16.07 -3.10
C GLY A 30 -10.22 -16.01 -3.16
N SER A 31 -10.88 -16.96 -2.47
CA SER A 31 -12.34 -17.12 -2.53
C SER A 31 -12.99 -17.40 -1.18
N LYS A 32 -12.22 -17.41 -0.09
CA LYS A 32 -12.72 -17.73 1.27
C LYS A 32 -12.17 -16.75 2.30
N GLY A 33 -12.73 -16.77 3.49
CA GLY A 33 -12.34 -15.92 4.61
C GLY A 33 -12.74 -14.45 4.44
N THR A 34 -12.19 -13.60 5.27
CA THR A 34 -12.43 -12.16 5.26
C THR A 34 -11.79 -11.48 4.05
N HIS A 35 -12.24 -10.26 3.78
CA HIS A 35 -11.70 -9.44 2.69
C HIS A 35 -10.46 -8.68 3.14
N ALA A 36 -9.46 -8.61 2.25
CA ALA A 36 -8.27 -7.79 2.42
C ALA A 36 -8.08 -6.89 1.19
N VAL A 37 -8.03 -5.57 1.40
CA VAL A 37 -7.96 -4.55 0.35
C VAL A 37 -6.61 -3.83 0.40
N PHE A 38 -5.93 -3.74 -0.74
CA PHE A 38 -4.56 -3.26 -0.86
C PHE A 38 -4.43 -2.05 -1.79
N ILE A 39 -3.75 -1.00 -1.32
CA ILE A 39 -3.56 0.28 -2.01
C ILE A 39 -2.08 0.52 -2.24
N HIS A 40 -1.65 0.61 -3.50
CA HIS A 40 -0.24 0.73 -3.89
C HIS A 40 0.36 2.12 -3.64
N GLY A 41 1.70 2.20 -3.70
CA GLY A 41 2.47 3.44 -3.64
C GLY A 41 2.46 4.21 -4.97
N PHE A 42 2.82 5.50 -4.91
CA PHE A 42 2.73 6.44 -6.04
C PHE A 42 3.47 5.98 -7.31
N THR A 43 4.62 5.33 -7.18
CA THR A 43 5.42 4.87 -8.33
C THR A 43 5.06 3.47 -8.79
N GLY A 44 4.12 2.81 -8.11
CA GLY A 44 3.71 1.45 -8.34
C GLY A 44 2.32 1.33 -8.97
N ASN A 45 1.85 0.11 -8.96
CA ASN A 45 0.51 -0.31 -9.30
C ASN A 45 0.14 -1.55 -8.47
N ALA A 46 -1.07 -2.03 -8.58
CA ALA A 46 -1.53 -3.21 -7.86
C ALA A 46 -0.67 -4.46 -8.15
N TYR A 47 -0.28 -4.65 -9.42
CA TYR A 47 0.55 -5.78 -9.82
C TYR A 47 1.93 -5.74 -9.16
N GLY A 48 2.65 -4.63 -9.29
CA GLY A 48 4.04 -4.50 -8.83
C GLY A 48 4.18 -4.49 -7.30
N ASN A 49 3.22 -3.87 -6.60
CA ASN A 49 3.29 -3.78 -5.14
C ASN A 49 2.72 -5.01 -4.40
N TRP A 50 1.77 -5.75 -5.01
CA TRP A 50 1.02 -6.74 -4.24
C TRP A 50 1.05 -8.15 -4.83
N TYR A 51 1.07 -8.28 -6.17
CA TYR A 51 1.07 -9.58 -6.82
C TYR A 51 2.48 -10.07 -7.14
N ALA A 52 3.30 -9.28 -7.83
CA ALA A 52 4.62 -9.69 -8.31
C ALA A 52 5.62 -10.06 -7.18
N ASN A 53 5.37 -9.59 -5.96
CA ASN A 53 6.16 -9.93 -4.78
C ASN A 53 5.57 -11.05 -3.91
N GLY A 54 4.42 -11.63 -4.32
CA GLY A 54 3.81 -12.79 -3.67
C GLY A 54 2.94 -12.46 -2.44
N ILE A 55 2.68 -11.19 -2.14
CA ILE A 55 1.81 -10.82 -0.99
C ILE A 55 0.39 -11.33 -1.20
N MET A 56 -0.19 -11.13 -2.41
CA MET A 56 -1.54 -11.61 -2.70
C MET A 56 -1.62 -13.13 -2.61
N ASP A 57 -0.62 -13.86 -3.13
CA ASP A 57 -0.60 -15.33 -3.06
C ASP A 57 -0.57 -15.84 -1.62
N ALA A 58 0.24 -15.22 -0.77
CA ALA A 58 0.37 -15.61 0.63
C ALA A 58 -0.93 -15.40 1.44
N LEU A 59 -1.64 -14.31 1.18
CA LEU A 59 -2.90 -13.98 1.87
C LEU A 59 -4.09 -14.71 1.29
N ALA A 60 -4.11 -14.98 -0.02
CA ALA A 60 -5.23 -15.66 -0.69
C ALA A 60 -5.46 -17.09 -0.22
N VAL A 61 -4.53 -17.66 0.54
CA VAL A 61 -4.71 -18.96 1.21
C VAL A 61 -5.89 -18.93 2.18
N ASN A 62 -6.10 -17.80 2.87
CA ASN A 62 -7.13 -17.66 3.90
C ASN A 62 -8.09 -16.50 3.68
N HIS A 63 -7.80 -15.58 2.74
CA HIS A 63 -8.56 -14.35 2.55
C HIS A 63 -8.95 -14.10 1.09
N GLN A 64 -9.97 -13.27 0.89
CA GLN A 64 -10.34 -12.74 -0.42
C GLN A 64 -9.57 -11.42 -0.65
N VAL A 65 -8.51 -11.48 -1.41
CA VAL A 65 -7.58 -10.35 -1.60
C VAL A 65 -8.00 -9.53 -2.81
N THR A 66 -8.14 -8.22 -2.62
CA THR A 66 -8.40 -7.24 -3.67
C THR A 66 -7.29 -6.19 -3.67
N ALA A 67 -6.69 -5.92 -4.83
CA ALA A 67 -5.71 -4.85 -5.00
C ALA A 67 -6.14 -3.97 -6.18
N LEU A 68 -6.23 -2.65 -5.99
CA LEU A 68 -6.66 -1.72 -7.03
C LEU A 68 -5.50 -0.90 -7.56
N ASP A 69 -5.57 -0.53 -8.84
CA ASP A 69 -4.79 0.58 -9.39
C ASP A 69 -5.54 1.87 -9.08
N CYS A 70 -4.93 2.75 -8.29
CA CYS A 70 -5.51 4.07 -8.02
C CYS A 70 -5.71 4.84 -9.33
N ARG A 71 -6.69 5.75 -9.39
CA ARG A 71 -6.80 6.70 -10.51
C ARG A 71 -5.45 7.34 -10.82
N ASN A 72 -5.16 7.63 -12.06
CA ASN A 72 -3.88 8.12 -12.58
C ASN A 72 -2.71 7.13 -12.51
N HIS A 73 -2.94 5.86 -12.11
CA HIS A 73 -1.91 4.83 -12.00
C HIS A 73 -2.30 3.55 -12.74
N GLY A 74 -1.29 2.72 -13.02
CA GLY A 74 -1.46 1.41 -13.60
C GLY A 74 -2.36 1.41 -14.84
N ARG A 75 -3.38 0.56 -14.82
CA ARG A 75 -4.38 0.38 -15.88
C ARG A 75 -5.65 1.20 -15.66
N SER A 76 -5.78 1.89 -14.54
CA SER A 76 -6.92 2.80 -14.28
C SER A 76 -6.86 4.04 -15.15
N ASP A 77 -8.00 4.68 -15.33
CA ASP A 77 -8.11 5.94 -16.06
C ASP A 77 -7.25 7.05 -15.45
N LYS A 78 -6.87 7.99 -16.29
CA LYS A 78 -5.99 9.12 -15.96
C LYS A 78 -6.72 10.45 -16.19
N PRO A 79 -7.76 10.74 -15.37
CA PRO A 79 -8.50 11.99 -15.52
C PRO A 79 -7.62 13.20 -15.21
N GLU A 80 -7.91 14.31 -15.91
CA GLU A 80 -7.30 15.61 -15.64
C GLU A 80 -8.09 16.41 -14.58
N PRO A 81 -7.41 17.24 -13.76
CA PRO A 81 -5.96 17.32 -13.63
C PRO A 81 -5.43 16.05 -12.93
N GLY A 82 -4.25 15.58 -13.32
CA GLY A 82 -3.61 14.43 -12.71
C GLY A 82 -3.56 14.52 -11.18
N GLY A 83 -3.30 13.43 -10.49
CA GLY A 83 -3.23 13.43 -9.02
C GLY A 83 -3.06 12.04 -8.43
N SER A 84 -3.19 11.97 -7.12
CA SER A 84 -3.17 10.73 -6.36
C SER A 84 -4.57 10.09 -6.34
N GLY A 85 -4.63 8.80 -5.99
CA GLY A 85 -5.87 8.11 -5.68
C GLY A 85 -6.64 8.79 -4.55
N LYS A 86 -7.93 8.53 -4.47
CA LYS A 86 -8.84 9.07 -3.46
C LYS A 86 -9.34 7.98 -2.51
N ALA A 87 -9.58 8.31 -1.27
CA ALA A 87 -10.18 7.39 -0.29
C ALA A 87 -11.60 6.96 -0.75
N SER A 88 -12.38 7.86 -1.34
CA SER A 88 -13.70 7.55 -1.89
C SER A 88 -13.68 6.45 -2.94
N ASP A 89 -12.63 6.38 -3.78
CA ASP A 89 -12.52 5.33 -4.81
C ASP A 89 -12.48 3.92 -4.20
N VAL A 90 -11.84 3.81 -3.02
CA VAL A 90 -11.73 2.54 -2.29
C VAL A 90 -13.08 2.15 -1.71
N ILE A 91 -13.81 3.09 -1.13
CA ILE A 91 -15.14 2.83 -0.56
C ILE A 91 -16.12 2.44 -1.67
N GLU A 92 -16.16 3.17 -2.79
CA GLU A 92 -17.02 2.82 -3.92
C GLU A 92 -16.68 1.42 -4.49
N LEU A 93 -15.40 1.05 -4.55
CA LEU A 93 -15.00 -0.30 -4.98
C LEU A 93 -15.45 -1.36 -3.97
N MET A 94 -15.30 -1.11 -2.66
CA MET A 94 -15.79 -2.03 -1.63
C MET A 94 -17.31 -2.21 -1.73
N ASP A 95 -18.07 -1.13 -1.93
CA ASP A 95 -19.52 -1.17 -2.07
C ASP A 95 -19.94 -1.95 -3.33
N HIS A 96 -19.27 -1.71 -4.47
CA HIS A 96 -19.47 -2.46 -5.71
C HIS A 96 -19.24 -3.97 -5.51
N LEU A 97 -18.23 -4.33 -4.74
CA LEU A 97 -17.90 -5.72 -4.44
C LEU A 97 -18.71 -6.31 -3.28
N LYS A 98 -19.61 -5.53 -2.69
CA LYS A 98 -20.44 -5.90 -1.51
C LYS A 98 -19.56 -6.30 -0.31
N ILE A 99 -18.44 -5.61 -0.13
CA ILE A 99 -17.54 -5.78 1.00
C ILE A 99 -17.98 -4.82 2.10
N ASP A 100 -18.59 -5.34 3.15
CA ASP A 100 -18.99 -4.53 4.32
C ASP A 100 -17.77 -4.10 5.12
N LYS A 101 -16.92 -5.05 5.50
CA LYS A 101 -15.67 -4.82 6.22
C LYS A 101 -14.49 -5.54 5.60
N ALA A 102 -13.30 -4.95 5.71
CA ALA A 102 -12.06 -5.54 5.21
C ALA A 102 -10.86 -5.20 6.10
N HIS A 103 -9.79 -6.00 6.00
CA HIS A 103 -8.45 -5.57 6.35
C HIS A 103 -7.99 -4.59 5.27
N ILE A 104 -7.52 -3.41 5.64
CA ILE A 104 -7.00 -2.41 4.70
C ILE A 104 -5.49 -2.24 4.87
N HIS A 105 -4.72 -2.26 3.77
CA HIS A 105 -3.28 -2.01 3.84
C HIS A 105 -2.82 -1.16 2.66
N GLY A 106 -2.15 -0.04 2.98
CA GLY A 106 -1.66 0.90 1.98
C GLY A 106 -0.16 1.12 2.05
N TYR A 107 0.51 1.18 0.89
CA TYR A 107 1.92 1.48 0.79
C TYR A 107 2.16 2.94 0.39
N SER A 108 3.00 3.68 1.14
CA SER A 108 3.41 5.06 0.78
C SER A 108 2.19 5.98 0.54
N MET A 109 1.91 6.35 -0.72
CA MET A 109 0.68 7.05 -1.11
C MET A 109 -0.57 6.31 -0.61
N GLY A 110 -0.61 5.00 -0.80
CA GLY A 110 -1.70 4.15 -0.31
C GLY A 110 -1.88 4.22 1.20
N GLY A 111 -0.79 4.38 1.96
CA GLY A 111 -0.88 4.61 3.41
C GLY A 111 -1.51 5.96 3.75
N GLY A 112 -1.25 7.00 2.97
CA GLY A 112 -1.95 8.28 3.10
C GLY A 112 -3.47 8.15 2.84
N ILE A 113 -3.86 7.31 1.86
CA ILE A 113 -5.26 6.99 1.58
C ILE A 113 -5.85 6.16 2.74
N THR A 114 -5.11 5.18 3.28
CA THR A 114 -5.52 4.41 4.47
C THR A 114 -5.78 5.32 5.67
N ALA A 115 -4.93 6.32 5.90
CA ALA A 115 -5.16 7.30 6.97
C ALA A 115 -6.45 8.12 6.77
N GLN A 116 -6.76 8.51 5.52
CA GLN A 116 -8.02 9.20 5.20
C GLN A 116 -9.23 8.28 5.42
N LEU A 117 -9.11 7.02 5.03
CA LEU A 117 -10.15 6.00 5.25
C LEU A 117 -10.44 5.77 6.73
N LEU A 118 -9.40 5.67 7.56
CA LEU A 118 -9.55 5.56 9.01
C LEU A 118 -10.19 6.78 9.65
N ALA A 119 -9.95 7.98 9.11
CA ALA A 119 -10.55 9.20 9.61
C ALA A 119 -12.03 9.33 9.25
N ALA A 120 -12.44 8.81 8.08
CA ALA A 120 -13.78 9.02 7.53
C ALA A 120 -14.71 7.80 7.73
N HIS A 121 -14.18 6.59 7.73
CA HIS A 121 -14.93 5.33 7.69
C HIS A 121 -14.28 4.22 8.55
N PRO A 122 -13.91 4.49 9.83
CA PRO A 122 -13.23 3.49 10.66
C PRO A 122 -14.04 2.18 10.83
N GLU A 123 -15.37 2.27 10.77
CA GLU A 123 -16.30 1.14 10.90
C GLU A 123 -16.20 0.13 9.74
N ARG A 124 -15.64 0.53 8.59
CA ARG A 124 -15.49 -0.31 7.41
C ARG A 124 -14.26 -1.23 7.46
N PHE A 125 -13.48 -1.16 8.54
CA PHE A 125 -12.22 -1.91 8.60
C PHE A 125 -12.13 -2.82 9.81
N ILE A 126 -11.55 -4.02 9.58
CA ILE A 126 -11.21 -5.00 10.62
C ILE A 126 -9.84 -4.64 11.21
N THR A 127 -8.87 -4.35 10.34
CA THR A 127 -7.54 -3.85 10.71
C THR A 127 -7.08 -2.81 9.70
N ALA A 128 -6.08 -2.01 10.07
CA ALA A 128 -5.41 -1.10 9.15
C ALA A 128 -3.91 -1.30 9.14
N GLY A 129 -3.30 -1.17 7.95
CA GLY A 129 -1.86 -1.35 7.77
C GLY A 129 -1.22 -0.23 6.96
N PHE A 130 -0.03 0.18 7.40
CA PHE A 130 0.81 1.21 6.79
C PHE A 130 2.14 0.60 6.36
N GLY A 131 2.37 0.46 5.07
CA GLY A 131 3.66 0.06 4.51
C GLY A 131 4.42 1.28 3.97
N GLY A 132 5.69 1.46 4.32
CA GLY A 132 6.48 2.62 3.91
C GLY A 132 5.84 3.96 4.29
N SER A 133 4.97 3.98 5.30
CA SER A 133 4.14 5.13 5.68
C SER A 133 3.70 5.06 7.14
N GLY A 134 2.83 5.97 7.53
CA GLY A 134 2.25 6.08 8.87
C GLY A 134 1.55 7.42 9.02
N ILE A 135 1.29 7.82 10.25
CA ILE A 135 0.68 9.11 10.58
C ILE A 135 1.69 9.90 11.42
N ARG A 136 2.22 10.97 10.82
CA ARG A 136 3.27 11.78 11.45
C ARG A 136 2.75 12.53 12.66
N GLU A 137 3.65 12.75 13.61
CA GLU A 137 3.41 13.64 14.74
C GLU A 137 3.26 15.09 14.25
N VAL A 138 2.32 15.82 14.85
CA VAL A 138 2.03 17.22 14.53
C VAL A 138 2.23 18.15 15.73
N ASP A 139 2.28 17.61 16.96
CA ASP A 139 2.51 18.40 18.18
C ASP A 139 4.02 18.63 18.36
N PRO A 140 4.50 19.89 18.36
CA PRO A 140 5.91 20.22 18.53
C PRO A 140 6.56 19.58 19.76
N LYS A 141 5.82 19.49 20.86
CA LYS A 141 6.28 18.86 22.12
C LYS A 141 6.69 17.40 21.94
N TRP A 142 6.04 16.69 21.02
CA TRP A 142 6.33 15.30 20.75
C TRP A 142 7.27 15.10 19.59
N ILE A 143 7.31 16.04 18.63
CA ILE A 143 8.26 16.00 17.50
C ILE A 143 9.70 15.97 18.03
N GLU A 144 10.02 16.76 19.06
CA GLU A 144 11.36 16.79 19.68
C GLU A 144 11.77 15.47 20.33
N LYS A 145 10.82 14.58 20.63
CA LYS A 145 11.06 13.27 21.25
C LYS A 145 11.19 12.13 20.25
N ILE A 146 10.99 12.40 18.96
CA ILE A 146 11.12 11.37 17.93
C ILE A 146 12.61 10.99 17.82
N PRO A 147 12.95 9.70 17.95
CA PRO A 147 14.32 9.24 17.71
C PRO A 147 14.81 9.66 16.33
N PRO A 148 16.08 10.05 16.18
CA PRO A 148 16.64 10.40 14.90
C PRO A 148 16.59 9.20 13.94
N ASP A 149 16.23 9.47 12.70
CA ASP A 149 16.29 8.47 11.64
C ASP A 149 17.74 8.17 11.27
N LYS A 150 18.00 6.97 10.80
CA LYS A 150 19.30 6.65 10.21
C LYS A 150 19.45 7.40 8.90
N THR A 151 20.61 8.03 8.72
CA THR A 151 20.94 8.82 7.54
C THR A 151 21.51 7.97 6.40
N ASP A 152 21.91 6.74 6.70
CA ASP A 152 22.44 5.82 5.70
C ASP A 152 21.32 5.34 4.78
N THR A 153 21.62 5.21 3.49
CA THR A 153 20.65 4.85 2.47
C THR A 153 20.99 3.48 1.90
N ASP A 154 19.94 2.72 1.61
CA ASP A 154 20.07 1.47 0.88
C ASP A 154 20.57 1.72 -0.55
N SER A 155 21.75 1.24 -0.89
CA SER A 155 22.38 1.39 -2.20
C SER A 155 21.54 0.81 -3.35
N MET A 156 20.59 -0.07 -3.05
CA MET A 156 19.70 -0.69 -4.03
C MET A 156 18.42 0.12 -4.30
N GLU A 157 18.19 1.24 -3.60
CA GLU A 157 16.96 2.05 -3.73
C GLU A 157 16.70 2.49 -5.17
N THR A 158 17.73 3.00 -5.88
CA THR A 158 17.58 3.45 -7.27
C THR A 158 17.21 2.29 -8.21
N THR A 159 17.85 1.14 -8.03
CA THR A 159 17.59 -0.06 -8.84
C THR A 159 16.19 -0.61 -8.55
N ALA A 160 15.78 -0.64 -7.29
CA ALA A 160 14.43 -1.04 -6.89
C ALA A 160 13.36 -0.10 -7.50
N SER A 161 13.62 1.21 -7.50
CA SER A 161 12.76 2.21 -8.14
C SER A 161 12.60 1.95 -9.64
N ARG A 162 13.70 1.69 -10.33
CA ARG A 162 13.69 1.37 -11.77
C ARG A 162 12.89 0.10 -12.05
N ASN A 163 13.11 -0.96 -11.29
CA ASN A 163 12.42 -2.24 -11.47
C ASN A 163 10.92 -2.14 -11.23
N LEU A 164 10.46 -1.38 -10.25
CA LEU A 164 9.04 -1.12 -10.04
C LEU A 164 8.39 -0.47 -11.27
N ARG A 165 9.07 0.46 -11.93
CA ARG A 165 8.58 1.13 -13.14
C ARG A 165 8.52 0.17 -14.33
N ILE A 166 9.56 -0.64 -14.52
CA ILE A 166 9.59 -1.68 -15.57
C ILE A 166 8.41 -2.63 -15.38
N ASN A 167 8.20 -3.15 -14.18
CA ASN A 167 7.10 -4.06 -13.89
C ASN A 167 5.73 -3.41 -14.15
N ALA A 168 5.57 -2.14 -13.79
CA ALA A 168 4.34 -1.40 -14.05
C ALA A 168 4.07 -1.20 -15.54
N ALA A 169 5.12 -0.94 -16.35
CA ALA A 169 5.00 -0.80 -17.80
C ALA A 169 4.68 -2.14 -18.48
N MET A 170 5.37 -3.21 -18.08
CA MET A 170 5.08 -4.57 -18.59
C MET A 170 3.67 -5.04 -18.23
N ASP A 171 3.16 -4.71 -17.04
CA ASP A 171 1.77 -5.04 -16.68
C ASP A 171 0.75 -4.32 -17.57
N ARG A 172 1.08 -3.14 -18.12
CA ARG A 172 0.25 -2.45 -19.12
C ARG A 172 0.34 -3.06 -20.51
N GLY A 173 1.23 -4.03 -20.73
CA GLY A 173 1.37 -4.77 -21.98
C GLY A 173 2.58 -4.38 -22.83
N LEU A 174 3.48 -3.50 -22.32
CA LEU A 174 4.74 -3.22 -23.01
C LEU A 174 5.66 -4.45 -22.93
N ASN A 175 6.44 -4.68 -23.97
CA ASN A 175 7.53 -5.64 -23.89
C ASN A 175 8.66 -5.09 -23.01
N ARG A 176 9.65 -5.93 -22.68
CA ARG A 176 10.70 -5.56 -21.74
C ARG A 176 11.54 -4.37 -22.20
N GLU A 177 11.88 -4.31 -23.47
CA GLU A 177 12.70 -3.24 -24.07
C GLU A 177 11.96 -1.89 -23.99
N GLU A 178 10.68 -1.87 -24.36
CA GLU A 178 9.82 -0.68 -24.25
C GLU A 178 9.66 -0.23 -22.79
N ALA A 179 9.49 -1.18 -21.89
CA ALA A 179 9.33 -0.91 -20.45
C ALA A 179 10.61 -0.33 -19.83
N GLU A 180 11.78 -0.82 -20.22
CA GLU A 180 13.07 -0.29 -19.78
C GLU A 180 13.28 1.13 -20.31
N LYS A 181 12.99 1.38 -21.59
CA LYS A 181 13.06 2.72 -22.20
C LYS A 181 12.14 3.72 -21.48
N GLU A 182 10.89 3.33 -21.18
CA GLU A 182 9.96 4.16 -20.40
C GLU A 182 10.48 4.41 -18.97
N ALA A 183 11.04 3.38 -18.34
CA ALA A 183 11.58 3.49 -16.99
C ALA A 183 12.79 4.43 -16.89
N ASP A 184 13.58 4.55 -17.94
CA ASP A 184 14.78 5.39 -18.00
C ASP A 184 14.49 6.82 -18.51
N ALA A 185 13.29 7.08 -19.03
CA ALA A 185 12.89 8.38 -19.50
C ALA A 185 12.90 9.45 -18.38
N PRO A 186 13.31 10.70 -18.68
CA PRO A 186 13.23 11.82 -17.76
C PRO A 186 11.80 12.01 -17.23
N ARG A 187 11.65 12.22 -15.94
CA ARG A 187 10.35 12.49 -15.33
C ARG A 187 10.05 13.98 -15.33
N PRO A 188 8.81 14.37 -15.65
CA PRO A 188 8.40 15.74 -15.41
C PRO A 188 8.52 16.08 -13.92
N ALA A 189 8.90 17.33 -13.64
CA ALA A 189 8.95 17.84 -12.27
C ALA A 189 7.56 17.64 -11.60
N ARG A 190 7.58 17.05 -10.42
CA ARG A 190 6.33 16.77 -9.69
C ARG A 190 5.98 17.95 -8.80
N ASN A 191 4.90 18.63 -9.10
CA ASN A 191 4.20 19.41 -8.10
C ASN A 191 3.56 18.44 -7.09
N ARG A 192 4.27 18.15 -6.00
CA ARG A 192 3.63 17.48 -4.86
C ARG A 192 2.81 18.53 -4.13
N PRO A 193 1.48 18.41 -4.06
CA PRO A 193 0.72 19.25 -3.13
C PRO A 193 1.32 19.03 -1.74
N ALA A 194 1.45 20.10 -0.97
CA ALA A 194 1.83 20.00 0.44
C ALA A 194 0.91 18.94 1.06
N GLN A 195 1.51 17.96 1.73
CA GLN A 195 0.74 16.92 2.40
C GLN A 195 -0.12 17.64 3.44
N SER A 196 -1.41 17.76 3.16
CA SER A 196 -2.35 18.33 4.12
C SER A 196 -2.21 17.50 5.39
N SER A 197 -1.93 18.14 6.50
CA SER A 197 -1.90 17.46 7.79
C SER A 197 -3.31 16.94 8.06
N LEU A 198 -3.53 15.66 7.76
CA LEU A 198 -4.80 15.01 8.02
C LEU A 198 -5.05 15.10 9.54
N LYS A 199 -6.09 15.84 9.90
CA LYS A 199 -6.56 15.88 11.29
C LYS A 199 -7.34 14.60 11.55
N ILE A 200 -6.68 13.59 12.07
CA ILE A 200 -7.29 12.35 12.55
C ILE A 200 -7.14 12.28 14.07
N ASP A 201 -8.22 11.98 14.76
CA ASP A 201 -8.21 11.62 16.18
C ASP A 201 -7.94 10.10 16.28
N LEU A 202 -6.69 9.73 16.50
CA LEU A 202 -6.29 8.34 16.62
C LEU A 202 -6.86 7.65 17.86
N THR A 203 -7.31 8.42 18.88
CA THR A 203 -7.93 7.83 20.06
C THR A 203 -9.29 7.20 19.76
N GLN A 204 -9.91 7.55 18.64
CA GLN A 204 -11.15 6.95 18.14
C GLN A 204 -10.92 5.69 17.31
N VAL A 205 -9.69 5.42 16.89
CA VAL A 205 -9.34 4.20 16.14
C VAL A 205 -9.24 3.03 17.13
N LYS A 206 -10.20 2.11 17.09
CA LYS A 206 -10.31 0.97 18.00
C LYS A 206 -9.87 -0.35 17.39
N ILE A 207 -9.60 -0.36 16.10
CA ILE A 207 -9.12 -1.54 15.37
C ILE A 207 -7.61 -1.69 15.51
N PRO A 208 -7.07 -2.92 15.41
CA PRO A 208 -5.63 -3.15 15.38
C PRO A 208 -4.96 -2.46 14.18
N VAL A 209 -3.80 -1.86 14.41
CA VAL A 209 -3.04 -1.15 13.37
C VAL A 209 -1.62 -1.71 13.28
N LEU A 210 -1.16 -1.93 12.04
CA LEU A 210 0.19 -2.37 11.70
C LEU A 210 0.95 -1.28 10.97
N ALA A 211 2.22 -1.06 11.29
CA ALA A 211 3.14 -0.35 10.40
C ALA A 211 4.34 -1.24 10.04
N ILE A 212 4.73 -1.24 8.76
CA ILE A 212 5.93 -1.93 8.25
C ILE A 212 6.76 -0.94 7.46
N ASN A 213 7.91 -0.54 7.98
CA ASN A 213 8.79 0.46 7.37
C ASN A 213 10.22 -0.07 7.25
N GLY A 214 10.94 0.36 6.21
CA GLY A 214 12.37 0.14 6.12
C GLY A 214 13.14 0.95 7.17
N GLU A 215 14.28 0.45 7.60
CA GLU A 215 15.16 1.10 8.57
C GLU A 215 15.65 2.48 8.08
N PHE A 216 15.86 2.63 6.77
CA PHE A 216 16.27 3.88 6.11
C PHE A 216 15.10 4.67 5.51
N ASP A 217 13.86 4.41 5.95
CA ASP A 217 12.64 5.06 5.46
C ASP A 217 11.96 5.92 6.53
N SER A 218 12.73 6.57 7.38
CA SER A 218 12.25 7.40 8.48
C SER A 218 11.16 6.73 9.33
N PRO A 219 11.41 5.50 9.82
CA PRO A 219 10.37 4.71 10.48
C PRO A 219 9.81 5.40 11.72
N TYR A 220 10.64 6.03 12.53
CA TYR A 220 10.21 6.67 13.77
C TYR A 220 9.36 7.91 13.51
N ALA A 221 9.77 8.76 12.55
CA ALA A 221 8.99 9.94 12.17
C ALA A 221 7.59 9.58 11.63
N LYS A 222 7.41 8.38 11.06
CA LYS A 222 6.14 7.88 10.54
C LYS A 222 5.26 7.23 11.60
N THR A 223 5.84 6.63 12.63
CA THR A 223 5.10 5.72 13.53
C THR A 223 5.04 6.18 14.97
N PHE A 224 5.79 7.22 15.36
CA PHE A 224 5.83 7.68 16.75
C PHE A 224 4.45 8.08 17.29
N ARG A 225 3.67 8.81 16.49
CA ARG A 225 2.31 9.19 16.87
C ARG A 225 1.38 7.98 16.98
N LEU A 226 1.49 7.01 16.05
CA LEU A 226 0.72 5.76 16.11
C LEU A 226 1.02 5.00 17.41
N TRP A 227 2.32 4.87 17.75
CA TRP A 227 2.74 4.21 18.99
C TRP A 227 2.22 4.92 20.24
N ARG A 228 2.14 6.25 20.23
CA ARG A 228 1.72 7.06 21.38
C ARG A 228 0.20 7.08 21.59
N GLU A 229 -0.58 7.07 20.50
CA GLU A 229 -2.02 7.34 20.56
C GLU A 229 -2.89 6.10 20.39
N LEU A 230 -2.39 5.03 19.73
CA LEU A 230 -3.16 3.83 19.52
C LEU A 230 -3.03 2.83 20.68
N ASN A 231 -4.13 2.18 21.02
CA ASN A 231 -4.14 1.13 22.04
C ASN A 231 -3.60 -0.20 21.51
N ASP A 232 -3.83 -0.50 20.23
CA ASP A 232 -3.40 -1.74 19.57
C ASP A 232 -2.59 -1.39 18.32
N PHE A 233 -1.28 -1.35 18.49
CA PHE A 233 -0.34 -0.97 17.45
C PHE A 233 0.87 -1.91 17.38
N THR A 234 1.05 -2.51 16.22
CA THR A 234 2.22 -3.32 15.88
C THR A 234 3.16 -2.54 14.95
N ASN A 235 4.43 -2.40 15.32
CA ASN A 235 5.44 -1.73 14.52
C ASN A 235 6.54 -2.70 14.08
N VAL A 236 6.80 -2.79 12.79
CA VAL A 236 7.85 -3.62 12.19
C VAL A 236 8.83 -2.73 11.44
N ILE A 237 10.09 -2.77 11.82
CA ILE A 237 11.19 -2.10 11.12
C ILE A 237 12.01 -3.16 10.40
N LEU A 238 12.15 -3.03 9.09
CA LEU A 238 12.87 -3.97 8.24
C LEU A 238 14.35 -3.56 8.13
N PRO A 239 15.29 -4.32 8.73
CA PRO A 239 16.70 -3.95 8.74
C PRO A 239 17.28 -3.82 7.33
N GLY A 240 18.10 -2.79 7.13
CA GLY A 240 18.81 -2.55 5.87
C GLY A 240 17.91 -2.20 4.68
N LYS A 241 16.64 -1.86 4.90
CA LYS A 241 15.69 -1.55 3.83
C LYS A 241 15.34 -0.07 3.80
N SER A 242 15.23 0.44 2.58
CA SER A 242 14.76 1.78 2.25
C SER A 242 13.28 1.76 1.86
N HIS A 243 12.79 2.94 1.43
CA HIS A 243 11.40 3.09 1.00
C HIS A 243 10.97 2.15 -0.12
N LEU A 244 11.82 1.86 -1.09
CA LEU A 244 11.44 1.02 -2.23
C LEU A 244 11.93 -0.41 -2.10
N THR A 245 13.08 -0.66 -1.48
CA THR A 245 13.57 -2.04 -1.29
C THR A 245 12.74 -2.81 -0.26
N ALA A 246 11.95 -2.12 0.56
CA ALA A 246 11.00 -2.76 1.47
C ALA A 246 9.80 -3.40 0.77
N ILE A 247 9.47 -3.02 -0.48
CA ILE A 247 8.27 -3.49 -1.20
C ILE A 247 8.53 -3.99 -2.63
N ALA A 248 9.61 -3.52 -3.27
CA ALA A 248 9.88 -3.84 -4.66
C ALA A 248 10.14 -5.35 -4.83
N PRO A 249 9.57 -6.01 -5.85
CA PRO A 249 9.88 -7.40 -6.18
C PRO A 249 11.40 -7.62 -6.29
N ALA A 250 11.88 -8.77 -5.85
CA ALA A 250 13.27 -9.17 -5.71
C ALA A 250 14.08 -8.47 -4.60
N TYR A 251 13.61 -7.39 -4.00
CA TYR A 251 14.27 -6.68 -2.89
C TYR A 251 13.53 -6.80 -1.56
N MET A 252 12.21 -6.97 -1.63
CA MET A 252 11.37 -7.08 -0.45
C MET A 252 11.80 -8.27 0.42
N PRO A 253 12.02 -8.07 1.73
CA PRO A 253 12.38 -9.17 2.61
C PRO A 253 11.16 -10.05 2.91
N LYS A 254 11.39 -11.35 3.12
CA LYS A 254 10.34 -12.30 3.50
C LYS A 254 9.60 -11.88 4.79
N GLU A 255 10.26 -11.12 5.65
CA GLU A 255 9.69 -10.63 6.91
C GLU A 255 8.50 -9.70 6.68
N TYR A 256 8.47 -8.94 5.56
CA TYR A 256 7.31 -8.14 5.20
C TYR A 256 6.05 -9.00 5.08
N ILE A 257 6.11 -10.06 4.24
CA ILE A 257 4.98 -10.98 4.04
C ILE A 257 4.61 -11.68 5.35
N LYS A 258 5.61 -12.21 6.07
CA LYS A 258 5.37 -12.93 7.33
C LYS A 258 4.65 -12.06 8.37
N SER A 259 5.11 -10.82 8.54
CA SER A 259 4.51 -9.89 9.49
C SER A 259 3.09 -9.50 9.10
N LEU A 260 2.87 -9.22 7.81
CA LEU A 260 1.55 -8.86 7.29
C LEU A 260 0.56 -10.02 7.42
N VAL A 261 0.93 -11.23 6.99
CA VAL A 261 0.08 -12.44 7.09
C VAL A 261 -0.22 -12.78 8.55
N ARG A 262 0.78 -12.75 9.44
CA ARG A 262 0.57 -13.00 10.87
C ARG A 262 -0.40 -12.00 11.48
N PHE A 263 -0.24 -10.72 11.15
CA PHE A 263 -1.10 -9.67 11.68
C PHE A 263 -2.54 -9.81 11.19
N ILE A 264 -2.77 -10.02 9.90
CA ILE A 264 -4.11 -10.18 9.34
C ILE A 264 -4.77 -11.44 9.90
N ASN A 265 -4.11 -12.61 9.83
CA ASN A 265 -4.66 -13.87 10.37
C ASN A 265 -4.92 -13.83 11.87
N GLY A 266 -4.10 -13.11 12.64
CA GLY A 266 -4.26 -13.00 14.10
C GLY A 266 -5.42 -12.09 14.52
N ASN A 267 -5.97 -11.32 13.59
CA ASN A 267 -7.09 -10.39 13.82
C ASN A 267 -8.31 -10.74 12.94
N ASP A 268 -8.34 -11.95 12.41
CA ASP A 268 -9.44 -12.51 11.63
C ASP A 268 -10.41 -13.18 12.60
N ALA A 269 -11.37 -12.43 13.16
CA ALA A 269 -12.36 -12.93 14.11
C ALA A 269 -13.76 -13.05 13.46
#